data_baef5b9a27933a06950f264d8650b113
#
_entry.id   baef5b9a27933a06950f264d8650b113
#
_cell.length_a   1.000
_cell.length_b   1.000
_cell.length_c   1.000
_cell.angle_alpha   90.00
_cell.angle_beta   90.00
_cell.angle_gamma   90.00
#
_symmetry.space_group_name_H-M   'P 1'
#
loop_
_entity.id
_entity.type
_entity.pdbx_description
1 polymer ?
#
loop_
_entity_poly.entity_id
_entity_poly.type
_entity_poly.pdbx_seq_one_letter_code
_entity_poly.pdbx_strand_id
1 'polypeptide(L)' 'MKMTLDRIEGPVAVLISREDESVRVNVPVSLLPPGCREGDILTIRIERDRAATEAAQERVAGLIEKLKKRK' A
#
# COMPACT_ATOMS: atom_id res chain seq x y z
N MET A 1 5.52 7.89 8.34
CA MET A 1 6.34 6.83 8.96
C MET A 1 7.61 6.64 8.16
N LYS A 2 8.73 6.72 8.82
CA LYS A 2 10.03 6.49 8.17
C LYS A 2 10.43 5.04 8.32
N MET A 3 10.81 4.43 7.20
CA MET A 3 11.20 3.03 7.14
C MET A 3 12.59 2.92 6.54
N THR A 4 13.35 1.95 7.01
CA THR A 4 14.64 1.63 6.40
C THR A 4 14.45 0.45 5.46
N LEU A 5 14.99 0.57 4.26
CA LEU A 5 15.02 -0.54 3.32
C LEU A 5 16.08 -1.53 3.80
N ASP A 6 15.63 -2.61 4.45
CA ASP A 6 16.52 -3.59 5.04
C ASP A 6 17.20 -4.44 3.97
N ARG A 7 16.40 -4.99 3.07
CA ARG A 7 16.91 -5.85 2.00
C ARG A 7 15.89 -5.98 0.89
N ILE A 8 16.39 -6.45 -0.25
CA ILE A 8 15.55 -6.77 -1.39
C ILE A 8 15.70 -8.26 -1.64
N GLU A 9 14.59 -8.97 -1.62
CA GLU A 9 14.54 -10.41 -1.90
C GLU A 9 13.71 -10.65 -3.16
N GLY A 10 14.38 -10.86 -4.29
CA GLY A 10 13.69 -11.02 -5.56
C GLY A 10 12.82 -9.80 -5.89
N PRO A 11 11.51 -9.97 -6.12
CA PRO A 11 10.63 -8.87 -6.45
C PRO A 11 10.11 -8.10 -5.23
N VAL A 12 10.56 -8.46 -4.03
CA VAL A 12 10.01 -7.90 -2.78
C VAL A 12 11.10 -7.17 -2.01
N ALA A 13 10.77 -5.97 -1.53
CA ALA A 13 11.61 -5.20 -0.64
C ALA A 13 11.09 -5.32 0.78
N VAL A 14 11.99 -5.54 1.73
CA VAL A 14 11.65 -5.64 3.16
C VAL A 14 11.98 -4.31 3.81
N LEU A 15 10.97 -3.65 4.37
CA LEU A 15 11.12 -2.39 5.06
C LEU A 15 10.91 -2.58 6.57
N ILE A 16 11.73 -1.90 7.35
CA ILE A 16 11.65 -1.96 8.81
C ILE A 16 11.44 -0.54 9.34
N SER A 17 10.46 -0.39 10.24
CA SER A 17 10.18 0.90 10.83
C SER A 17 11.35 1.38 11.68
N ARG A 18 11.72 2.65 11.53
CA ARG A 18 12.78 3.25 12.34
C ARG A 18 12.32 3.54 13.76
N GLU A 19 11.02 3.67 13.95
CA GLU A 19 10.45 3.93 15.27
C GLU A 19 10.24 2.65 16.07
N ASP A 20 9.92 1.56 15.39
CA ASP A 20 9.64 0.28 16.02
C ASP A 20 10.13 -0.86 15.11
N GLU A 21 11.26 -1.46 15.46
CA GLU A 21 11.88 -2.51 14.67
C GLU A 21 11.02 -3.78 14.53
N SER A 22 10.00 -3.93 15.36
CA SER A 22 9.08 -5.05 15.23
C SER A 22 8.11 -4.88 14.05
N VAL A 23 7.97 -3.66 13.56
CA VAL A 23 7.11 -3.37 12.42
C VAL A 23 7.88 -3.55 11.12
N ARG A 24 7.48 -4.54 10.34
CA ARG A 24 8.09 -4.83 9.05
C ARG A 24 7.02 -4.83 7.97
N VAL A 25 7.37 -4.30 6.82
CA VAL A 25 6.46 -4.25 5.68
C VAL A 25 7.16 -4.81 4.46
N ASN A 26 6.51 -5.73 3.79
CA ASN A 26 6.99 -6.27 2.52
C ASN A 26 6.29 -5.52 1.39
N VAL A 27 7.07 -4.90 0.52
CA VAL A 27 6.55 -4.08 -0.57
C VAL A 27 7.13 -4.57 -1.89
N PRO A 28 6.31 -4.72 -2.93
CA PRO A 28 6.85 -5.02 -4.25
C PRO A 28 7.86 -3.96 -4.68
N VAL A 29 9.00 -4.39 -5.22
CA VAL A 29 10.04 -3.47 -5.67
C VAL A 29 9.50 -2.48 -6.71
N SER A 30 8.51 -2.91 -7.50
CA SER A 30 7.89 -2.05 -8.51
C SER A 30 7.21 -0.80 -7.94
N LEU A 31 6.87 -0.81 -6.65
CA LEU A 31 6.25 0.35 -5.98
C LEU A 31 7.28 1.32 -5.42
N LEU A 32 8.55 0.94 -5.41
CA LEU A 32 9.61 1.80 -4.89
C LEU A 32 10.05 2.82 -5.93
N PRO A 33 10.50 4.01 -5.48
CA PRO A 33 11.13 4.95 -6.40
C PRO A 33 12.35 4.32 -7.06
N PRO A 34 12.67 4.70 -8.30
CA PRO A 34 13.85 4.17 -8.97
C PRO A 34 15.13 4.55 -8.22
N GLY A 35 16.09 3.64 -8.22
CA GLY A 35 17.38 3.87 -7.58
C GLY A 35 17.44 3.57 -6.09
N CYS A 36 16.38 3.01 -5.51
CA CYS A 36 16.40 2.64 -4.10
C CYS A 36 17.38 1.49 -3.86
N ARG A 37 18.13 1.58 -2.77
CA ARG A 37 19.12 0.59 -2.37
C ARG A 37 18.90 0.19 -0.92
N GLU A 38 19.49 -0.94 -0.54
CA GLU A 38 19.50 -1.37 0.85
C GLU A 38 20.15 -0.29 1.72
N GLY A 39 19.53 0.00 2.84
CA GLY A 39 19.95 1.04 3.74
C GLY A 39 19.31 2.40 3.52
N ASP A 40 18.62 2.59 2.40
CA ASP A 40 17.90 3.83 2.13
C ASP A 40 16.73 4.00 3.11
N ILE A 41 16.46 5.26 3.45
CA ILE A 41 15.32 5.59 4.29
C ILE A 41 14.19 6.06 3.40
N LEU A 42 13.04 5.41 3.54
CA LEU A 42 11.86 5.70 2.76
C LEU A 42 10.75 6.22 3.67
N THR A 43 9.98 7.16 3.17
CA THR A 43 8.80 7.64 3.89
C THR A 43 7.59 6.89 3.34
N ILE A 44 6.88 6.21 4.23
CA ILE A 44 5.64 5.54 3.89
C ILE A 44 4.49 6.31 4.52
N ARG A 45 3.49 6.57 3.71
CA ARG A 45 2.32 7.30 4.13
C ARG A 45 1.09 6.48 3.78
N ILE A 46 0.30 6.18 4.79
CA ILE A 46 -0.94 5.45 4.59
C ILE A 46 -2.06 6.33 5.08
N GLU A 47 -2.91 6.74 4.16
CA GLU A 47 -4.03 7.61 4.47
C GLU A 47 -5.31 7.00 3.92
N ARG A 48 -6.37 7.19 4.66
CA ARG A 48 -7.68 6.78 4.17
C ARG A 48 -8.18 7.85 3.21
N ASP A 49 -8.45 7.47 1.99
CA ASP A 49 -9.05 8.35 1.01
C ASP A 49 -10.56 8.20 1.10
N ARG A 50 -11.20 9.09 1.85
CA ARG A 50 -12.65 9.04 2.07
C ARG A 50 -13.43 9.24 0.79
N ALA A 51 -13.02 10.19 -0.02
CA ALA A 51 -13.71 10.46 -1.27
C ALA A 51 -13.66 9.27 -2.22
N ALA A 52 -12.49 8.67 -2.40
CA ALA A 52 -12.35 7.50 -3.24
C ALA A 52 -13.06 6.28 -2.65
N THR A 53 -13.02 6.13 -1.32
CA THR A 53 -13.70 5.03 -0.64
C THR A 53 -15.22 5.14 -0.83
N GLU A 54 -15.78 6.31 -0.64
CA GLU A 54 -17.20 6.54 -0.83
C GLU A 54 -17.62 6.31 -2.28
N ALA A 55 -16.84 6.80 -3.24
CA ALA A 55 -17.11 6.57 -4.65
C ALA A 55 -17.08 5.09 -5.00
N ALA A 56 -16.11 4.36 -4.47
CA ALA A 56 -16.02 2.91 -4.70
C ALA A 56 -17.21 2.17 -4.08
N GLN A 57 -17.62 2.55 -2.87
CA GLN A 57 -18.77 1.95 -2.21
C GLN A 57 -20.07 2.22 -2.97
N GLU A 58 -20.26 3.45 -3.43
CA GLU A 58 -21.43 3.79 -4.25
C GLU A 58 -21.45 2.98 -5.54
N ARG A 59 -20.31 2.83 -6.18
CA ARG A 59 -20.21 2.05 -7.41
C ARG A 59 -20.57 0.59 -7.19
N VAL A 60 -20.08 0.01 -6.11
CA VAL A 60 -20.40 -1.38 -5.75
C VAL A 60 -21.87 -1.52 -5.42
N ALA A 61 -22.43 -0.60 -4.63
CA ALA A 61 -23.84 -0.60 -4.29
C ALA A 61 -24.71 -0.46 -5.54
N GLY A 62 -24.33 0.43 -6.44
CA GLY A 62 -25.04 0.61 -7.70
C GLY A 62 -25.06 -0.66 -8.56
N LEU A 63 -23.94 -1.37 -8.62
CA LEU A 63 -23.84 -2.62 -9.36
C LEU A 63 -24.72 -3.70 -8.74
N ILE A 64 -24.76 -3.79 -7.43
CA ILE A 64 -25.61 -4.75 -6.72
C ILE A 64 -27.07 -4.47 -7.01
N GLU A 65 -27.48 -3.22 -6.97
CA GLU A 65 -28.86 -2.84 -7.29
C GLU A 65 -29.23 -3.20 -8.72
N LYS A 66 -28.36 -2.96 -9.67
CA LYS A 66 -28.61 -3.33 -11.06
C LYS A 66 -28.79 -4.83 -11.22
N LEU A 67 -27.96 -5.60 -10.52
CA LEU A 67 -28.07 -7.06 -10.56
C LEU A 67 -29.40 -7.54 -9.95
N LYS A 68 -29.83 -6.92 -8.87
CA LYS A 68 -31.10 -7.24 -8.24
C LYS A 68 -32.29 -6.90 -9.14
N LYS A 69 -32.20 -5.78 -9.82
CA LYS A 69 -33.29 -5.35 -10.72
C LYS A 69 -33.43 -6.23 -11.97
N ARG A 70 -32.37 -6.92 -12.33
CA ARG A 70 -32.40 -7.82 -13.49
C ARG A 70 -33.10 -9.14 -13.22
N LYS A 71 -33.40 -9.42 -12.01
CA LYS A 71 -34.20 -10.60 -11.69
C LYS A 71 -35.68 -10.31 -11.97
#